data_48de3042fe38f5d8e3e74aed48ef0aff
#
_entry.id   48de3042fe38f5d8e3e74aed48ef0aff
#
_cell.length_a   1.000
_cell.length_b   1.000
_cell.length_c   1.000
_cell.angle_alpha   90.00
_cell.angle_beta   90.00
_cell.angle_gamma   90.00
#
_symmetry.space_group_name_H-M   'P 1'
#
loop_
_entity.id
_entity.type
_entity.pdbx_description
1 polymer ?
#
loop_
_entity_poly.entity_id
_entity_poly.type
_entity_poly.pdbx_seq_one_letter_code
_entity_poly.pdbx_strand_id
1 'polypeptide(L)'
;EAQRIQRGNDDVRVMVRYPERERQSLGNLEEFRVRLSDGAEVPFGTVADIDYGYSYSSIRRENQERVINVRGDIDRSQITAEALLPALQQQICAKGTSFSNPSRPCKNPDFPGVSFALGGEQLERSKVTSSLGQNILLAMILIYALLAIPLKSYFQPLVIMSVIPFGAVGAIVGHYVMGWNLIFFSLLGIIALSGVVVNASLVLVDFINRQRAAGTPLFEAVTQAGVARFRPIILTSVTTFVGLIPLMTNDDPETFMFIPMAISLAFGVLFATAITLFLVPSLYLMLEDFLSLWDRRSKAVGRDTSPMESSHQGMVDSQNMRA
;
A
#
# COMPACT_ATOMS: atom_id res chain seq x y z
N GLU A 1 6.00 -39.15 -21.69
CA GLU A 1 4.58 -38.98 -21.37
C GLU A 1 3.75 -39.65 -22.47
N ALA A 2 2.97 -40.66 -22.11
CA ALA A 2 2.15 -41.39 -23.09
C ALA A 2 0.75 -40.75 -23.23
N GLN A 3 0.20 -40.25 -22.15
CA GLN A 3 -1.13 -39.63 -22.12
C GLN A 3 -1.24 -38.65 -20.96
N ARG A 4 -2.04 -37.61 -21.17
CA ARG A 4 -2.41 -36.64 -20.14
C ARG A 4 -3.93 -36.56 -20.03
N ILE A 5 -4.46 -36.82 -18.87
CA ILE A 5 -5.92 -36.89 -18.63
C ILE A 5 -6.24 -35.92 -17.49
N GLN A 6 -7.15 -35.01 -17.74
CA GLN A 6 -7.70 -34.17 -16.67
C GLN A 6 -8.88 -34.90 -16.03
N ARG A 7 -8.79 -35.15 -14.72
CA ARG A 7 -9.82 -35.84 -13.94
C ARG A 7 -10.31 -34.94 -12.81
N GLY A 8 -11.34 -34.19 -13.09
CA GLY A 8 -11.80 -33.14 -12.20
C GLY A 8 -10.77 -32.01 -12.10
N ASN A 9 -10.26 -31.72 -10.90
CA ASN A 9 -9.20 -30.73 -10.67
C ASN A 9 -7.77 -31.31 -10.78
N ASP A 10 -7.64 -32.61 -10.96
CA ASP A 10 -6.34 -33.29 -10.98
C ASP A 10 -5.85 -33.50 -12.41
N ASP A 11 -4.60 -33.12 -12.67
CA ASP A 11 -3.88 -33.37 -13.91
C ASP A 11 -3.09 -34.66 -13.81
N VAL A 12 -3.68 -35.76 -14.33
CA VAL A 12 -3.09 -37.09 -14.29
C VAL A 12 -2.21 -37.32 -15.50
N ARG A 13 -0.92 -37.52 -15.30
CA ARG A 13 0.05 -37.83 -16.35
C ARG A 13 0.38 -39.31 -16.36
N VAL A 14 0.13 -39.95 -17.44
CA VAL A 14 0.54 -41.33 -17.66
C VAL A 14 1.95 -41.35 -18.28
N MET A 15 2.92 -41.80 -17.50
CA MET A 15 4.32 -41.87 -17.89
C MET A 15 4.71 -43.30 -18.12
N VAL A 16 5.14 -43.64 -19.34
CA VAL A 16 5.77 -44.90 -19.67
C VAL A 16 7.28 -44.72 -19.58
N ARG A 17 7.92 -45.45 -18.67
CA ARG A 17 9.35 -45.37 -18.40
C ARG A 17 9.88 -46.71 -17.89
N TYR A 18 11.16 -46.91 -18.04
CA TYR A 18 11.83 -48.09 -17.52
C TYR A 18 11.67 -48.21 -15.99
N PRO A 19 11.72 -49.46 -15.44
CA PRO A 19 11.72 -49.70 -13.99
C PRO A 19 12.79 -48.87 -13.28
N GLU A 20 12.56 -48.55 -12.04
CA GLU A 20 13.46 -47.70 -11.27
C GLU A 20 14.87 -48.24 -11.17
N ARG A 21 15.03 -49.57 -11.03
CA ARG A 21 16.33 -50.27 -11.00
C ARG A 21 17.17 -49.99 -12.24
N GLU A 22 16.54 -49.95 -13.41
CA GLU A 22 17.23 -49.77 -14.70
C GLU A 22 17.55 -48.28 -14.95
N ARG A 23 16.93 -47.38 -14.21
CA ARG A 23 17.16 -45.91 -14.32
C ARG A 23 18.16 -45.36 -13.29
N GLN A 24 18.55 -46.14 -12.29
CA GLN A 24 19.45 -45.71 -11.21
C GLN A 24 20.94 -45.88 -11.57
N SER A 25 21.28 -46.71 -12.54
CA SER A 25 22.66 -46.95 -12.97
C SER A 25 22.93 -46.33 -14.32
N LEU A 26 24.02 -45.57 -14.42
CA LEU A 26 24.50 -45.02 -15.70
C LEU A 26 25.01 -46.12 -16.63
N GLY A 27 25.49 -47.24 -16.15
CA GLY A 27 25.89 -48.41 -16.94
C GLY A 27 24.73 -49.02 -17.78
N ASN A 28 23.51 -48.90 -17.26
CA ASN A 28 22.32 -49.37 -18.02
C ASN A 28 22.03 -48.50 -19.24
N LEU A 29 22.60 -47.29 -19.33
CA LEU A 29 22.45 -46.45 -20.52
C LEU A 29 23.26 -46.99 -21.70
N GLU A 30 24.41 -47.58 -21.45
CA GLU A 30 25.23 -48.22 -22.54
C GLU A 30 24.55 -49.44 -23.12
N GLU A 31 23.84 -50.21 -22.28
CA GLU A 31 23.11 -51.43 -22.64
C GLU A 31 21.71 -51.12 -23.23
N PHE A 32 21.26 -49.87 -23.20
CA PHE A 32 19.97 -49.43 -23.72
C PHE A 32 19.91 -49.74 -25.22
N ARG A 33 18.87 -50.46 -25.67
CA ARG A 33 18.72 -50.87 -27.07
C ARG A 33 17.96 -49.83 -27.88
N VAL A 34 18.59 -49.39 -28.97
CA VAL A 34 18.00 -48.49 -29.95
C VAL A 34 17.58 -49.29 -31.16
N ARG A 35 16.33 -49.14 -31.57
CA ARG A 35 15.84 -49.77 -32.80
C ARG A 35 16.17 -48.88 -34.02
N LEU A 36 16.91 -49.46 -34.95
CA LEU A 36 17.25 -48.85 -36.23
C LEU A 36 16.07 -48.94 -37.22
N SER A 37 16.17 -48.16 -38.31
CA SER A 37 15.13 -48.11 -39.34
C SER A 37 14.90 -49.45 -40.09
N ASP A 38 15.87 -50.33 -40.07
CA ASP A 38 15.82 -51.70 -40.60
C ASP A 38 15.18 -52.71 -39.65
N GLY A 39 14.84 -52.29 -38.43
CA GLY A 39 14.26 -53.12 -37.38
C GLY A 39 15.26 -53.80 -36.47
N ALA A 40 16.56 -53.71 -36.72
CA ALA A 40 17.61 -54.26 -35.86
C ALA A 40 17.73 -53.46 -34.56
N GLU A 41 18.03 -54.14 -33.45
CA GLU A 41 18.26 -53.53 -32.17
C GLU A 41 19.75 -53.57 -31.82
N VAL A 42 20.34 -52.37 -31.62
CA VAL A 42 21.75 -52.22 -31.26
C VAL A 42 21.89 -51.50 -29.92
N PRO A 43 22.97 -51.78 -29.13
CA PRO A 43 23.24 -51.03 -27.90
C PRO A 43 23.47 -49.57 -28.18
N PHE A 44 23.02 -48.69 -27.25
CA PHE A 44 23.13 -47.22 -27.40
C PHE A 44 24.58 -46.75 -27.60
N GLY A 45 25.53 -47.36 -26.85
CA GLY A 45 26.96 -47.06 -26.99
C GLY A 45 27.55 -47.33 -28.36
N THR A 46 26.84 -48.12 -29.27
CA THR A 46 27.26 -48.34 -30.67
C THR A 46 26.86 -47.20 -31.60
N VAL A 47 25.82 -46.46 -31.25
CA VAL A 47 25.25 -45.38 -32.11
C VAL A 47 25.53 -43.98 -31.58
N ALA A 48 25.99 -43.83 -30.32
CA ALA A 48 26.29 -42.56 -29.68
C ALA A 48 27.44 -42.68 -28.67
N ASP A 49 28.29 -41.68 -28.62
CA ASP A 49 29.29 -41.51 -27.55
C ASP A 49 28.64 -40.88 -26.32
N ILE A 50 28.99 -41.39 -25.15
CA ILE A 50 28.44 -40.92 -23.88
C ILE A 50 29.54 -40.17 -23.10
N ASP A 51 29.37 -38.86 -23.01
CA ASP A 51 30.23 -38.01 -22.22
C ASP A 51 29.53 -37.59 -20.91
N TYR A 52 30.25 -37.69 -19.78
CA TYR A 52 29.77 -37.27 -18.49
C TYR A 52 30.18 -35.82 -18.21
N GLY A 53 29.20 -34.97 -18.01
CA GLY A 53 29.43 -33.59 -17.72
C GLY A 53 28.50 -33.06 -16.62
N TYR A 54 28.83 -31.90 -16.09
CA TYR A 54 27.98 -31.19 -15.17
C TYR A 54 26.94 -30.39 -15.94
N SER A 55 25.68 -30.60 -15.58
CA SER A 55 24.57 -29.82 -16.12
C SER A 55 23.81 -29.11 -15.01
N TYR A 56 23.19 -28.01 -15.33
CA TYR A 56 22.31 -27.32 -14.38
C TYR A 56 21.02 -28.12 -14.21
N SER A 57 20.61 -28.31 -12.95
CA SER A 57 19.36 -29.00 -12.61
C SER A 57 18.11 -28.25 -13.13
N SER A 58 18.21 -26.94 -13.26
CA SER A 58 17.15 -26.11 -13.83
C SER A 58 17.74 -24.91 -14.59
N ILE A 59 17.16 -24.58 -15.72
CA ILE A 59 17.50 -23.37 -16.49
C ILE A 59 16.29 -22.45 -16.40
N ARG A 60 16.45 -21.34 -15.70
CA ARG A 60 15.42 -20.28 -15.64
C ARG A 60 15.65 -19.28 -16.76
N ARG A 61 14.55 -18.81 -17.34
CA ARG A 61 14.55 -17.74 -18.33
C ARG A 61 13.51 -16.71 -17.95
N GLU A 62 13.90 -15.45 -18.04
CA GLU A 62 13.02 -14.29 -17.91
C GLU A 62 13.21 -13.42 -19.15
N ASN A 63 12.13 -13.01 -19.78
CA ASN A 63 12.17 -12.22 -21.03
C ASN A 63 13.04 -12.85 -22.13
N GLN A 64 13.02 -14.20 -22.25
CA GLN A 64 13.80 -14.99 -23.22
C GLN A 64 15.32 -15.08 -22.91
N GLU A 65 15.82 -14.34 -21.92
CA GLU A 65 17.19 -14.40 -21.45
C GLU A 65 17.37 -15.43 -20.33
N ARG A 66 18.54 -16.07 -20.30
CA ARG A 66 18.88 -17.02 -19.23
C ARG A 66 19.24 -16.25 -17.98
N VAL A 67 18.60 -16.56 -16.85
CA VAL A 67 18.83 -15.90 -15.57
C VAL A 67 19.33 -16.84 -14.49
N ILE A 68 20.21 -16.32 -13.63
CA ILE A 68 20.69 -16.98 -12.43
C ILE A 68 20.33 -16.07 -11.25
N ASN A 69 19.57 -16.60 -10.28
CA ASN A 69 19.20 -15.87 -9.09
C ASN A 69 20.24 -16.11 -7.99
N VAL A 70 20.95 -15.05 -7.61
CA VAL A 70 21.80 -15.07 -6.43
C VAL A 70 20.98 -14.53 -5.26
N ARG A 71 20.82 -15.34 -4.21
CA ARG A 71 20.08 -14.99 -2.99
C ARG A 71 21.07 -14.89 -1.84
N GLY A 72 20.91 -13.88 -1.02
CA GLY A 72 21.65 -13.69 0.23
C GLY A 72 20.69 -13.21 1.30
N ASP A 73 20.93 -13.63 2.52
CA ASP A 73 20.27 -13.07 3.70
C ASP A 73 21.18 -12.06 4.37
N ILE A 74 20.61 -11.08 5.05
CA ILE A 74 21.35 -10.03 5.74
C ILE A 74 20.97 -10.01 7.21
N ASP A 75 21.97 -9.82 8.06
CA ASP A 75 21.71 -9.53 9.47
C ASP A 75 21.19 -8.10 9.61
N ARG A 76 19.86 -8.01 9.78
CA ARG A 76 19.13 -6.74 9.88
C ARG A 76 19.50 -5.91 11.12
N SER A 77 20.17 -6.53 12.11
CA SER A 77 20.69 -5.81 13.27
C SER A 77 21.92 -4.97 12.94
N GLN A 78 22.65 -5.33 11.86
CA GLN A 78 23.89 -4.68 11.46
C GLN A 78 23.72 -3.77 10.24
N ILE A 79 22.94 -4.22 9.24
CA ILE A 79 22.78 -3.47 7.99
C ILE A 79 21.38 -3.67 7.40
N THR A 80 20.84 -2.63 6.78
CA THR A 80 19.59 -2.71 6.02
C THR A 80 19.86 -2.95 4.53
N ALA A 81 18.90 -3.54 3.82
CA ALA A 81 19.01 -3.74 2.38
C ALA A 81 19.19 -2.42 1.62
N GLU A 82 18.55 -1.35 2.11
CA GLU A 82 18.66 0.00 1.55
C GLU A 82 20.08 0.57 1.64
N ALA A 83 20.83 0.23 2.68
CA ALA A 83 22.22 0.67 2.86
C ALA A 83 23.18 -0.23 2.08
N LEU A 84 22.88 -1.53 1.95
CA LEU A 84 23.71 -2.49 1.25
C LEU A 84 23.66 -2.32 -0.29
N LEU A 85 22.49 -2.06 -0.86
CA LEU A 85 22.30 -1.99 -2.30
C LEU A 85 23.17 -0.94 -3.00
N PRO A 86 23.32 0.32 -2.51
CA PRO A 86 24.22 1.29 -3.11
C PRO A 86 25.71 0.86 -3.08
N ALA A 87 26.13 0.21 -1.99
CA ALA A 87 27.50 -0.30 -1.87
C ALA A 87 27.77 -1.43 -2.89
N LEU A 88 26.84 -2.37 -3.03
CA LEU A 88 26.92 -3.42 -4.05
C LEU A 88 26.90 -2.84 -5.46
N GLN A 89 26.04 -1.85 -5.71
CA GLN A 89 25.98 -1.19 -7.01
C GLN A 89 27.31 -0.53 -7.38
N GLN A 90 27.99 0.13 -6.43
CA GLN A 90 29.30 0.74 -6.67
C GLN A 90 30.39 -0.29 -7.00
N GLN A 91 30.31 -1.50 -6.41
CA GLN A 91 31.30 -2.56 -6.63
C GLN A 91 31.05 -3.35 -7.92
N ILE A 92 29.81 -3.59 -8.27
CA ILE A 92 29.44 -4.50 -9.36
C ILE A 92 29.16 -3.76 -10.66
N CYS A 93 28.53 -2.58 -10.58
CA CYS A 93 28.02 -1.88 -11.75
C CYS A 93 29.03 -0.89 -12.33
N ALA A 94 29.12 -0.81 -13.65
CA ALA A 94 29.82 0.26 -14.33
C ALA A 94 29.22 1.63 -14.01
N LYS A 95 30.03 2.68 -14.02
CA LYS A 95 29.57 4.05 -13.75
C LYS A 95 28.40 4.45 -14.67
N GLY A 96 27.34 4.95 -14.06
CA GLY A 96 26.14 5.39 -14.79
C GLY A 96 25.11 4.30 -15.11
N THR A 97 25.32 3.07 -14.61
CA THR A 97 24.34 1.97 -14.68
C THR A 97 23.76 1.70 -13.30
N SER A 98 22.56 1.13 -13.22
CA SER A 98 21.87 0.87 -11.95
C SER A 98 21.10 -0.43 -11.98
N PHE A 99 20.96 -1.05 -10.81
CA PHE A 99 20.10 -2.22 -10.61
C PHE A 99 18.62 -1.91 -10.85
N SER A 100 18.19 -0.69 -10.57
CA SER A 100 16.77 -0.29 -10.60
C SER A 100 16.35 0.38 -11.90
N ASN A 101 17.27 0.66 -12.82
CA ASN A 101 16.96 1.37 -14.06
C ASN A 101 16.89 0.40 -15.24
N PRO A 102 15.69 0.05 -15.76
CA PRO A 102 15.55 -0.86 -16.88
C PRO A 102 16.17 -0.33 -18.20
N SER A 103 16.27 1.01 -18.35
CA SER A 103 16.89 1.63 -19.52
C SER A 103 18.41 1.63 -19.49
N ARG A 104 18.99 1.47 -18.31
CA ARG A 104 20.44 1.39 -18.09
C ARG A 104 20.75 0.29 -17.08
N PRO A 105 20.59 -0.98 -17.46
CA PRO A 105 20.81 -2.10 -16.55
C PRO A 105 22.26 -2.11 -16.09
N CYS A 106 22.46 -2.55 -14.85
CA CYS A 106 23.81 -2.70 -14.29
C CYS A 106 24.60 -3.71 -15.12
N LYS A 107 25.72 -3.27 -15.66
CA LYS A 107 26.68 -4.12 -16.39
C LYS A 107 28.00 -4.07 -15.66
N ASN A 108 28.65 -5.21 -15.51
CA ASN A 108 30.00 -5.29 -14.96
C ASN A 108 31.01 -5.16 -16.10
N PRO A 109 32.06 -4.32 -15.96
CA PRO A 109 33.11 -4.20 -16.95
C PRO A 109 33.86 -5.50 -17.23
N ASP A 110 34.05 -6.33 -16.21
CA ASP A 110 34.76 -7.60 -16.29
C ASP A 110 33.94 -8.72 -16.99
N PHE A 111 32.60 -8.56 -17.05
CA PHE A 111 31.68 -9.51 -17.65
C PHE A 111 30.69 -8.83 -18.60
N PRO A 112 31.15 -8.40 -19.79
CA PRO A 112 30.35 -7.55 -20.70
C PRO A 112 29.06 -8.22 -21.23
N GLY A 113 28.94 -9.53 -21.14
CA GLY A 113 27.74 -10.30 -21.55
C GLY A 113 26.69 -10.49 -20.44
N VAL A 114 26.98 -10.02 -19.21
CA VAL A 114 26.10 -10.24 -18.05
C VAL A 114 25.53 -8.91 -17.59
N SER A 115 24.22 -8.86 -17.40
CA SER A 115 23.51 -7.76 -16.76
C SER A 115 22.99 -8.19 -15.41
N PHE A 116 23.06 -7.29 -14.43
CA PHE A 116 22.56 -7.51 -13.09
C PHE A 116 21.31 -6.68 -12.85
N ALA A 117 20.29 -7.30 -12.27
CA ALA A 117 19.05 -6.63 -11.91
C ALA A 117 18.60 -7.06 -10.51
N LEU A 118 17.89 -6.17 -9.83
CA LEU A 118 17.23 -6.52 -8.57
C LEU A 118 16.09 -7.51 -8.85
N GLY A 119 15.96 -8.50 -7.97
CA GLY A 119 14.84 -9.44 -7.97
C GLY A 119 14.08 -9.42 -6.63
N GLY A 120 12.97 -10.17 -6.59
CA GLY A 120 12.18 -10.34 -5.37
C GLY A 120 11.55 -9.06 -4.84
N GLU A 121 11.41 -8.98 -3.51
CA GLU A 121 10.76 -7.86 -2.80
C GLU A 121 11.36 -6.49 -3.16
N GLN A 122 12.68 -6.42 -3.32
CA GLN A 122 13.38 -5.15 -3.62
C GLN A 122 13.02 -4.59 -5.00
N LEU A 123 12.79 -5.45 -5.98
CA LEU A 123 12.34 -5.03 -7.31
C LEU A 123 10.91 -4.47 -7.24
N GLU A 124 10.00 -5.18 -6.57
CA GLU A 124 8.62 -4.73 -6.41
C GLU A 124 8.57 -3.40 -5.62
N ARG A 125 9.36 -3.30 -4.55
CA ARG A 125 9.49 -2.07 -3.77
C ARG A 125 9.98 -0.89 -4.62
N SER A 126 10.98 -1.08 -5.47
CA SER A 126 11.52 -0.02 -6.33
C SER A 126 10.51 0.46 -7.37
N LYS A 127 9.75 -0.44 -7.97
CA LYS A 127 8.69 -0.13 -8.96
C LYS A 127 7.57 0.69 -8.34
N VAL A 128 7.13 0.28 -7.15
CA VAL A 128 6.00 0.92 -6.46
C VAL A 128 6.40 2.24 -5.83
N THR A 129 7.60 2.34 -5.22
CA THR A 129 8.06 3.57 -4.56
C THR A 129 8.13 4.75 -5.52
N SER A 130 8.49 4.54 -6.78
CA SER A 130 8.56 5.61 -7.78
C SER A 130 7.20 6.24 -8.11
N SER A 131 6.12 5.47 -8.04
CA SER A 131 4.75 5.92 -8.34
C SER A 131 3.90 6.18 -7.10
N LEU A 132 4.31 5.68 -5.92
CA LEU A 132 3.55 5.79 -4.67
C LEU A 132 3.27 7.24 -4.28
N GLY A 133 4.26 8.11 -4.33
CA GLY A 133 4.10 9.52 -3.94
C GLY A 133 3.01 10.23 -4.77
N GLN A 134 3.03 10.03 -6.08
CA GLN A 134 2.04 10.62 -6.99
C GLN A 134 0.65 10.01 -6.76
N ASN A 135 0.56 8.69 -6.58
CA ASN A 135 -0.70 8.01 -6.35
C ASN A 135 -1.32 8.34 -5.00
N ILE A 136 -0.52 8.49 -3.93
CA ILE A 136 -0.98 8.93 -2.62
C ILE A 136 -1.53 10.36 -2.70
N LEU A 137 -0.82 11.27 -3.38
CA LEU A 137 -1.30 12.64 -3.56
C LEU A 137 -2.64 12.67 -4.31
N LEU A 138 -2.76 11.90 -5.39
CA LEU A 138 -4.02 11.77 -6.14
C LEU A 138 -5.14 11.21 -5.26
N ALA A 139 -4.86 10.16 -4.49
CA ALA A 139 -5.83 9.57 -3.57
C ALA A 139 -6.28 10.57 -2.49
N MET A 140 -5.37 11.35 -1.92
CA MET A 140 -5.69 12.39 -0.93
C MET A 140 -6.59 13.48 -1.51
N ILE A 141 -6.32 13.93 -2.75
CA ILE A 141 -7.17 14.90 -3.46
C ILE A 141 -8.56 14.30 -3.70
N LEU A 142 -8.63 13.05 -4.11
CA LEU A 142 -9.90 12.36 -4.36
C LEU A 142 -10.72 12.18 -3.08
N ILE A 143 -10.08 11.77 -1.99
CA ILE A 143 -10.71 11.67 -0.66
C ILE A 143 -11.23 13.04 -0.23
N TYR A 144 -10.42 14.08 -0.36
CA TYR A 144 -10.84 15.45 -0.04
C TYR A 144 -12.08 15.87 -0.84
N ALA A 145 -12.08 15.66 -2.15
CA ALA A 145 -13.21 16.00 -3.01
C ALA A 145 -14.49 15.22 -2.63
N LEU A 146 -14.36 13.92 -2.38
CA LEU A 146 -15.47 13.07 -1.94
C LEU A 146 -16.04 13.49 -0.59
N LEU A 147 -15.21 13.98 0.34
CA LEU A 147 -15.65 14.49 1.64
C LEU A 147 -16.31 15.88 1.52
N ALA A 148 -15.81 16.74 0.64
CA ALA A 148 -16.32 18.11 0.50
C ALA A 148 -17.78 18.14 0.01
N ILE A 149 -18.20 17.17 -0.81
CA ILE A 149 -19.56 17.07 -1.35
C ILE A 149 -20.63 16.91 -0.25
N PRO A 150 -20.59 15.85 0.61
CA PRO A 150 -21.59 15.64 1.66
C PRO A 150 -21.52 16.69 2.77
N LEU A 151 -20.31 17.16 3.11
CA LEU A 151 -20.11 18.13 4.19
C LEU A 151 -20.45 19.57 3.77
N LYS A 152 -20.55 19.86 2.46
CA LYS A 152 -20.80 21.21 1.92
C LYS A 152 -19.86 22.26 2.51
N SER A 153 -18.63 21.87 2.81
CA SER A 153 -17.61 22.71 3.43
C SER A 153 -16.22 22.36 2.88
N TYR A 154 -15.37 23.37 2.70
CA TYR A 154 -13.99 23.16 2.25
C TYR A 154 -13.03 22.88 3.42
N PHE A 155 -13.34 23.29 4.63
CA PHE A 155 -12.45 23.15 5.79
C PHE A 155 -12.70 21.88 6.61
N GLN A 156 -13.96 21.43 6.70
CA GLN A 156 -14.29 20.22 7.47
C GLN A 156 -13.59 18.95 6.96
N PRO A 157 -13.40 18.72 5.63
CA PRO A 157 -12.60 17.61 5.13
C PRO A 157 -11.16 17.60 5.67
N LEU A 158 -10.53 18.76 5.84
CA LEU A 158 -9.18 18.86 6.39
C LEU A 158 -9.12 18.40 7.84
N VAL A 159 -10.13 18.74 8.65
CA VAL A 159 -10.26 18.22 10.02
C VAL A 159 -10.34 16.71 10.03
N ILE A 160 -11.15 16.11 9.15
CA ILE A 160 -11.30 14.66 9.05
C ILE A 160 -9.97 14.01 8.64
N MET A 161 -9.32 14.54 7.62
CA MET A 161 -8.06 14.00 7.08
C MET A 161 -6.88 14.14 8.06
N SER A 162 -6.94 15.09 8.99
CA SER A 162 -5.88 15.27 10.00
C SER A 162 -5.69 14.07 10.93
N VAL A 163 -6.64 13.13 10.98
CA VAL A 163 -6.53 11.90 11.78
C VAL A 163 -5.65 10.84 11.11
N ILE A 164 -5.48 10.89 9.78
CA ILE A 164 -4.73 9.88 9.01
C ILE A 164 -3.30 9.68 9.55
N PRO A 165 -2.49 10.72 9.82
CA PRO A 165 -1.15 10.56 10.38
C PRO A 165 -1.13 9.82 11.71
N PHE A 166 -2.13 10.02 12.56
CA PHE A 166 -2.21 9.33 13.86
C PHE A 166 -2.51 7.83 13.69
N GLY A 167 -3.25 7.45 12.65
CA GLY A 167 -3.41 6.05 12.28
C GLY A 167 -2.07 5.39 11.93
N ALA A 168 -1.21 6.09 11.19
CA ALA A 168 0.13 5.61 10.88
C ALA A 168 0.99 5.42 12.14
N VAL A 169 0.89 6.32 13.12
CA VAL A 169 1.55 6.13 14.44
C VAL A 169 1.07 4.85 15.11
N GLY A 170 -0.25 4.59 15.11
CA GLY A 170 -0.81 3.34 15.64
C GLY A 170 -0.28 2.09 14.94
N ALA A 171 -0.12 2.14 13.61
CA ALA A 171 0.48 1.05 12.84
C ALA A 171 1.94 0.80 13.25
N ILE A 172 2.76 1.85 13.44
CA ILE A 172 4.14 1.74 13.90
C ILE A 172 4.20 1.12 15.30
N VAL A 173 3.37 1.57 16.22
CA VAL A 173 3.26 1.00 17.57
C VAL A 173 2.88 -0.47 17.52
N GLY A 174 1.94 -0.85 16.65
CA GLY A 174 1.53 -2.24 16.45
C GLY A 174 2.68 -3.14 15.99
N HIS A 175 3.49 -2.67 15.05
CA HIS A 175 4.68 -3.39 14.58
C HIS A 175 5.71 -3.57 15.71
N TYR A 176 5.93 -2.53 16.51
CA TYR A 176 6.82 -2.60 17.65
C TYR A 176 6.35 -3.63 18.68
N VAL A 177 5.06 -3.64 19.02
CA VAL A 177 4.46 -4.57 19.99
C VAL A 177 4.51 -6.01 19.51
N MET A 178 4.25 -6.24 18.23
CA MET A 178 4.25 -7.58 17.61
C MET A 178 5.66 -8.07 17.22
N GLY A 179 6.69 -7.23 17.31
CA GLY A 179 8.07 -7.58 16.96
C GLY A 179 8.29 -7.72 15.44
N TRP A 180 7.44 -7.11 14.62
CA TRP A 180 7.53 -7.16 13.16
C TRP A 180 8.17 -5.90 12.59
N ASN A 181 8.99 -6.07 11.54
CA ASN A 181 9.56 -4.94 10.81
C ASN A 181 8.52 -4.31 9.89
N LEU A 182 8.63 -2.99 9.69
CA LEU A 182 7.88 -2.28 8.66
C LEU A 182 8.39 -2.68 7.28
N ILE A 183 7.54 -3.32 6.50
CA ILE A 183 7.83 -3.72 5.12
C ILE A 183 6.86 -3.05 4.15
N PHE A 184 7.05 -3.28 2.85
CA PHE A 184 6.17 -2.73 1.82
C PHE A 184 4.68 -3.00 2.08
N PHE A 185 4.31 -4.21 2.49
CA PHE A 185 2.92 -4.57 2.80
C PHE A 185 2.37 -3.80 4.01
N SER A 186 3.22 -3.40 4.96
CA SER A 186 2.81 -2.51 6.07
C SER A 186 2.34 -1.15 5.55
N LEU A 187 3.00 -0.58 4.53
CA LEU A 187 2.59 0.68 3.90
C LEU A 187 1.23 0.55 3.21
N LEU A 188 0.97 -0.57 2.54
CA LEU A 188 -0.36 -0.84 1.95
C LEU A 188 -1.44 -0.89 3.04
N GLY A 189 -1.14 -1.50 4.20
CA GLY A 189 -2.01 -1.50 5.37
C GLY A 189 -2.32 -0.08 5.87
N ILE A 190 -1.33 0.81 5.94
CA ILE A 190 -1.50 2.22 6.32
C ILE A 190 -2.36 2.98 5.30
N ILE A 191 -2.19 2.71 4.02
CA ILE A 191 -3.04 3.32 2.97
C ILE A 191 -4.49 2.87 3.12
N ALA A 192 -4.73 1.57 3.30
CA ALA A 192 -6.08 1.03 3.55
C ALA A 192 -6.71 1.60 4.82
N LEU A 193 -5.91 1.72 5.89
CA LEU A 193 -6.29 2.34 7.17
C LEU A 193 -6.83 3.76 6.98
N SER A 194 -6.24 4.56 6.09
CA SER A 194 -6.67 5.94 5.87
C SER A 194 -8.14 6.03 5.46
N GLY A 195 -8.61 5.11 4.61
CA GLY A 195 -10.01 5.03 4.20
C GLY A 195 -10.96 4.65 5.34
N VAL A 196 -10.56 3.72 6.20
CA VAL A 196 -11.36 3.28 7.36
C VAL A 196 -11.52 4.40 8.38
N VAL A 197 -10.42 5.09 8.70
CA VAL A 197 -10.39 6.18 9.69
C VAL A 197 -11.20 7.39 9.23
N VAL A 198 -11.08 7.75 7.96
CA VAL A 198 -11.85 8.84 7.34
C VAL A 198 -13.35 8.58 7.43
N ASN A 199 -13.79 7.34 7.20
CA ASN A 199 -15.20 6.98 7.29
C ASN A 199 -15.76 7.18 8.72
N ALA A 200 -15.03 6.75 9.75
CA ALA A 200 -15.44 6.94 11.14
C ALA A 200 -15.57 8.43 11.50
N SER A 201 -14.60 9.24 11.08
CA SER A 201 -14.54 10.68 11.29
C SER A 201 -15.66 11.42 10.54
N LEU A 202 -15.97 11.00 9.30
CA LEU A 202 -17.06 11.56 8.49
C LEU A 202 -18.41 11.42 9.20
N VAL A 203 -18.71 10.20 9.71
CA VAL A 203 -19.98 9.93 10.41
C VAL A 203 -20.13 10.79 11.67
N LEU A 204 -19.04 11.08 12.36
CA LEU A 204 -19.04 11.96 13.54
C LEU A 204 -19.33 13.41 13.15
N VAL A 205 -18.64 13.95 12.14
CA VAL A 205 -18.81 15.33 11.68
C VAL A 205 -20.18 15.54 11.03
N ASP A 206 -20.68 14.59 10.24
CA ASP A 206 -22.02 14.65 9.65
C ASP A 206 -23.10 14.70 10.75
N PHE A 207 -22.94 13.94 11.84
CA PHE A 207 -23.87 14.02 12.97
C PHE A 207 -23.86 15.40 13.63
N ILE A 208 -22.67 15.99 13.84
CA ILE A 208 -22.55 17.36 14.40
C ILE A 208 -23.27 18.35 13.47
N ASN A 209 -23.04 18.28 12.16
CA ASN A 209 -23.67 19.16 11.18
C ASN A 209 -25.20 19.04 11.18
N ARG A 210 -25.74 17.84 11.32
CA ARG A 210 -27.22 17.64 11.42
C ARG A 210 -27.78 18.22 12.69
N GLN A 211 -27.12 18.07 13.84
CA GLN A 211 -27.56 18.69 15.09
C GLN A 211 -27.51 20.23 15.01
N ARG A 212 -26.48 20.77 14.40
CA ARG A 212 -26.34 22.21 14.14
C ARG A 212 -27.47 22.74 13.23
N ALA A 213 -27.81 21.99 12.18
CA ALA A 213 -28.91 22.32 11.28
C ALA A 213 -30.28 22.27 11.99
N ALA A 214 -30.42 21.45 13.02
CA ALA A 214 -31.61 21.39 13.89
C ALA A 214 -31.69 22.52 14.93
N GLY A 215 -30.68 23.42 14.98
CA GLY A 215 -30.65 24.59 15.87
C GLY A 215 -29.94 24.33 17.22
N THR A 216 -29.29 23.19 17.40
CA THR A 216 -28.56 22.86 18.65
C THR A 216 -27.30 23.75 18.77
N PRO A 217 -27.02 24.33 19.96
CA PRO A 217 -25.79 25.08 20.21
C PRO A 217 -24.53 24.24 19.88
N LEU A 218 -23.47 24.89 19.40
CA LEU A 218 -22.25 24.23 18.92
C LEU A 218 -21.66 23.22 19.93
N PHE A 219 -21.42 23.66 21.15
CA PHE A 219 -20.82 22.81 22.19
C PHE A 219 -21.70 21.60 22.54
N GLU A 220 -23.00 21.82 22.62
CA GLU A 220 -23.97 20.76 22.89
C GLU A 220 -24.06 19.77 21.73
N ALA A 221 -24.07 20.24 20.46
CA ALA A 221 -24.09 19.39 19.28
C ALA A 221 -22.84 18.49 19.21
N VAL A 222 -21.66 19.03 19.55
CA VAL A 222 -20.40 18.27 19.57
C VAL A 222 -20.41 17.24 20.70
N THR A 223 -20.87 17.61 21.88
CA THR A 223 -20.97 16.69 23.05
C THR A 223 -21.95 15.54 22.77
N GLN A 224 -23.14 15.86 22.24
CA GLN A 224 -24.12 14.86 21.86
C GLN A 224 -23.62 13.92 20.77
N ALA A 225 -22.88 14.44 19.79
CA ALA A 225 -22.25 13.63 18.76
C ALA A 225 -21.25 12.63 19.34
N GLY A 226 -20.39 13.10 20.26
CA GLY A 226 -19.43 12.24 20.95
C GLY A 226 -20.13 11.08 21.67
N VAL A 227 -21.15 11.38 22.47
CA VAL A 227 -21.91 10.36 23.22
C VAL A 227 -22.66 9.39 22.29
N ALA A 228 -23.37 9.92 21.28
CA ALA A 228 -24.20 9.10 20.39
C ALA A 228 -23.36 8.20 19.46
N ARG A 229 -22.17 8.65 19.05
CA ARG A 229 -21.31 7.93 18.11
C ARG A 229 -20.21 7.11 18.77
N PHE A 230 -19.96 7.27 20.07
CA PHE A 230 -18.95 6.54 20.81
C PHE A 230 -19.09 5.02 20.66
N ARG A 231 -20.26 4.48 20.99
CA ARG A 231 -20.50 3.04 20.93
C ARG A 231 -20.40 2.45 19.52
N PRO A 232 -21.01 3.00 18.47
CA PRO A 232 -20.84 2.50 17.10
C PRO A 232 -19.39 2.52 16.60
N ILE A 233 -18.65 3.61 16.86
CA ILE A 233 -17.28 3.77 16.39
C ILE A 233 -16.34 2.76 17.09
N ILE A 234 -16.45 2.61 18.41
CA ILE A 234 -15.64 1.61 19.14
C ILE A 234 -15.99 0.19 18.68
N LEU A 235 -17.28 -0.12 18.52
CA LEU A 235 -17.70 -1.44 18.10
C LEU A 235 -17.11 -1.82 16.73
N THR A 236 -17.17 -0.92 15.75
CA THR A 236 -16.57 -1.18 14.43
C THR A 236 -15.06 -1.39 14.49
N SER A 237 -14.35 -0.62 15.30
CA SER A 237 -12.90 -0.73 15.45
C SER A 237 -12.49 -2.03 16.15
N VAL A 238 -13.20 -2.41 17.20
CA VAL A 238 -12.95 -3.68 17.91
C VAL A 238 -13.27 -4.87 17.02
N THR A 239 -14.39 -4.85 16.29
CA THR A 239 -14.74 -5.94 15.36
C THR A 239 -13.73 -6.07 14.22
N THR A 240 -13.22 -4.95 13.69
CA THR A 240 -12.14 -4.96 12.68
C THR A 240 -10.86 -5.55 13.25
N PHE A 241 -10.45 -5.13 14.45
CA PHE A 241 -9.27 -5.67 15.12
C PHE A 241 -9.38 -7.18 15.35
N VAL A 242 -10.48 -7.62 15.96
CA VAL A 242 -10.73 -9.05 16.24
C VAL A 242 -10.79 -9.86 14.95
N GLY A 243 -11.39 -9.32 13.89
CA GLY A 243 -11.46 -9.98 12.57
C GLY A 243 -10.09 -10.15 11.91
N LEU A 244 -9.09 -9.33 12.26
CA LEU A 244 -7.73 -9.43 11.72
C LEU A 244 -6.82 -10.34 12.57
N ILE A 245 -7.19 -10.72 13.80
CA ILE A 245 -6.40 -11.60 14.67
C ILE A 245 -6.04 -12.92 13.96
N PRO A 246 -6.96 -13.65 13.30
CA PRO A 246 -6.61 -14.91 12.64
C PRO A 246 -5.53 -14.74 11.57
N LEU A 247 -5.54 -13.62 10.84
CA LEU A 247 -4.50 -13.33 9.83
C LEU A 247 -3.15 -12.98 10.47
N MET A 248 -3.15 -12.29 11.61
CA MET A 248 -1.91 -11.91 12.32
C MET A 248 -1.23 -13.11 13.02
N THR A 249 -1.99 -14.16 13.31
CA THR A 249 -1.50 -15.36 14.03
C THR A 249 -1.35 -16.59 13.12
N ASN A 250 -1.50 -16.42 11.81
CA ASN A 250 -1.37 -17.51 10.86
C ASN A 250 0.11 -17.79 10.55
N ASP A 251 0.49 -19.07 10.60
CA ASP A 251 1.85 -19.53 10.33
C ASP A 251 2.06 -20.04 8.89
N ASP A 252 1.04 -19.93 8.01
CA ASP A 252 1.13 -20.37 6.63
C ASP A 252 2.12 -19.52 5.83
N PRO A 253 3.09 -20.14 5.12
CA PRO A 253 4.09 -19.42 4.33
C PRO A 253 3.50 -18.50 3.25
N GLU A 254 2.33 -18.84 2.71
CA GLU A 254 1.65 -18.04 1.66
C GLU A 254 1.04 -16.76 2.20
N THR A 255 0.60 -16.77 3.45
CA THR A 255 -0.04 -15.62 4.12
C THR A 255 0.95 -14.75 4.88
N PHE A 256 2.18 -15.23 5.09
CA PHE A 256 3.20 -14.56 5.89
C PHE A 256 3.48 -13.09 5.46
N MET A 257 3.45 -12.83 4.16
CA MET A 257 3.67 -11.47 3.65
C MET A 257 2.51 -10.49 3.96
N PHE A 258 1.31 -11.00 4.25
CA PHE A 258 0.14 -10.17 4.59
C PHE A 258 0.02 -9.85 6.08
N ILE A 259 0.75 -10.56 6.96
CA ILE A 259 0.74 -10.32 8.40
C ILE A 259 1.10 -8.87 8.75
N PRO A 260 2.18 -8.27 8.21
CA PRO A 260 2.52 -6.87 8.49
C PRO A 260 1.45 -5.87 8.02
N MET A 261 0.74 -6.18 6.94
CA MET A 261 -0.40 -5.39 6.49
C MET A 261 -1.55 -5.44 7.50
N ALA A 262 -1.87 -6.64 8.01
CA ALA A 262 -2.91 -6.84 9.01
C ALA A 262 -2.57 -6.13 10.33
N ILE A 263 -1.32 -6.19 10.78
CA ILE A 263 -0.83 -5.48 11.97
C ILE A 263 -1.01 -3.97 11.81
N SER A 264 -0.59 -3.40 10.66
CA SER A 264 -0.76 -1.98 10.38
C SER A 264 -2.22 -1.56 10.46
N LEU A 265 -3.12 -2.33 9.83
CA LEU A 265 -4.54 -2.02 9.80
C LEU A 265 -5.18 -2.19 11.18
N ALA A 266 -4.92 -3.29 11.88
CA ALA A 266 -5.52 -3.60 13.17
C ALA A 266 -5.16 -2.59 14.26
N PHE A 267 -3.87 -2.41 14.52
CA PHE A 267 -3.40 -1.47 15.53
C PHE A 267 -3.63 -0.02 15.12
N GLY A 268 -3.49 0.26 13.82
CA GLY A 268 -3.78 1.59 13.29
C GLY A 268 -5.23 2.01 13.49
N VAL A 269 -6.21 1.11 13.25
CA VAL A 269 -7.64 1.40 13.47
C VAL A 269 -7.93 1.65 14.95
N LEU A 270 -7.40 0.81 15.86
CA LEU A 270 -7.61 1.00 17.31
C LEU A 270 -7.07 2.36 17.77
N PHE A 271 -5.83 2.66 17.42
CA PHE A 271 -5.18 3.90 17.82
C PHE A 271 -5.86 5.13 17.21
N ALA A 272 -6.13 5.08 15.90
CA ALA A 272 -6.82 6.16 15.21
C ALA A 272 -8.21 6.39 15.79
N THR A 273 -8.95 5.35 16.16
CA THR A 273 -10.27 5.48 16.76
C THR A 273 -10.23 6.20 18.10
N ALA A 274 -9.28 5.84 18.96
CA ALA A 274 -9.09 6.52 20.23
C ALA A 274 -8.81 8.02 20.03
N ILE A 275 -7.93 8.33 19.08
CA ILE A 275 -7.58 9.73 18.75
C ILE A 275 -8.77 10.47 18.11
N THR A 276 -9.48 9.83 17.18
CA THR A 276 -10.62 10.44 16.46
C THR A 276 -11.68 10.97 17.41
N LEU A 277 -11.99 10.22 18.48
CA LEU A 277 -13.02 10.60 19.44
C LEU A 277 -12.70 11.89 20.22
N PHE A 278 -11.42 12.24 20.34
CA PHE A 278 -10.98 13.47 21.00
C PHE A 278 -10.57 14.56 20.01
N LEU A 279 -9.80 14.19 18.99
CA LEU A 279 -9.19 15.13 18.06
C LEU A 279 -10.23 15.77 17.15
N VAL A 280 -11.13 15.00 16.56
CA VAL A 280 -12.12 15.52 15.62
C VAL A 280 -13.08 16.51 16.27
N PRO A 281 -13.70 16.23 17.44
CA PRO A 281 -14.50 17.21 18.15
C PRO A 281 -13.75 18.49 18.51
N SER A 282 -12.51 18.36 19.00
CA SER A 282 -11.68 19.50 19.38
C SER A 282 -11.32 20.37 18.18
N LEU A 283 -10.88 19.77 17.07
CA LEU A 283 -10.56 20.50 15.85
C LEU A 283 -11.80 21.12 15.20
N TYR A 284 -12.96 20.46 15.30
CA TYR A 284 -14.21 21.01 14.81
C TYR A 284 -14.59 22.28 15.57
N LEU A 285 -14.48 22.29 16.92
CA LEU A 285 -14.71 23.50 17.73
C LEU A 285 -13.74 24.63 17.37
N MET A 286 -12.44 24.31 17.25
CA MET A 286 -11.43 25.29 16.85
C MET A 286 -11.69 25.87 15.46
N LEU A 287 -12.14 25.05 14.53
CA LEU A 287 -12.49 25.48 13.17
C LEU A 287 -13.65 26.47 13.17
N GLU A 288 -14.73 26.16 13.91
CA GLU A 288 -15.92 27.03 14.00
C GLU A 288 -15.60 28.37 14.70
N ASP A 289 -14.79 28.33 15.76
CA ASP A 289 -14.31 29.56 16.40
C ASP A 289 -13.47 30.41 15.45
N PHE A 290 -12.56 29.78 14.69
CA PHE A 290 -11.75 30.48 13.70
C PHE A 290 -12.61 31.11 12.60
N LEU A 291 -13.59 30.37 12.06
CA LEU A 291 -14.51 30.88 11.04
C LEU A 291 -15.37 32.03 11.58
N SER A 292 -15.83 31.95 12.81
CA SER A 292 -16.60 33.02 13.46
C SER A 292 -15.80 34.32 13.64
N LEU A 293 -14.52 34.20 14.01
CA LEU A 293 -13.59 35.33 14.08
C LEU A 293 -13.33 35.96 12.71
N TRP A 294 -13.19 35.12 11.67
CA TRP A 294 -13.00 35.59 10.29
C TRP A 294 -14.21 36.35 9.79
N ASP A 295 -15.43 35.84 10.00
CA ASP A 295 -16.68 36.50 9.61
C ASP A 295 -16.90 37.85 10.34
N ARG A 296 -16.55 37.90 11.64
CA ARG A 296 -16.57 39.17 12.40
C ARG A 296 -15.60 40.20 11.84
N ARG A 297 -14.40 39.79 11.45
CA ARG A 297 -13.39 40.66 10.83
C ARG A 297 -13.84 41.19 9.44
N SER A 298 -14.40 40.32 8.63
CA SER A 298 -14.91 40.66 7.31
C SER A 298 -16.05 41.69 7.39
N LYS A 299 -16.98 41.54 8.35
CA LYS A 299 -18.07 42.47 8.60
C LYS A 299 -17.59 43.80 9.19
N ALA A 300 -16.50 43.82 9.97
CA ALA A 300 -15.89 45.05 10.48
C ALA A 300 -15.24 45.89 9.36
N VAL A 301 -14.50 45.22 8.47
CA VAL A 301 -13.87 45.88 7.31
C VAL A 301 -14.91 46.41 6.31
N GLY A 302 -16.04 45.71 6.10
CA GLY A 302 -17.11 46.13 5.21
C GLY A 302 -17.94 47.33 5.74
N ARG A 303 -17.88 47.62 7.04
CA ARG A 303 -18.54 48.81 7.63
C ARG A 303 -17.77 50.09 7.43
N ASP A 304 -16.46 50.05 7.27
CA ASP A 304 -15.63 51.23 7.05
C ASP A 304 -15.64 51.71 5.56
N THR A 305 -16.25 50.97 4.67
CA THR A 305 -16.29 51.30 3.21
C THR A 305 -17.66 51.70 2.73
N SER A 306 -18.66 51.92 3.60
CA SER A 306 -19.91 52.58 3.17
C SER A 306 -19.70 54.08 3.10
N PRO A 307 -19.81 54.71 1.88
CA PRO A 307 -19.68 56.16 1.74
C PRO A 307 -20.82 56.86 2.50
N MET A 308 -20.50 57.99 3.14
CA MET A 308 -21.44 58.99 3.64
C MET A 308 -22.31 59.55 2.48
N GLU A 309 -23.36 58.87 2.13
CA GLU A 309 -24.32 59.31 1.12
C GLU A 309 -25.74 59.38 1.67
N SER A 310 -25.91 60.19 2.74
CA SER A 310 -27.25 60.51 3.22
C SER A 310 -27.38 61.89 3.91
N SER A 311 -26.49 62.88 3.60
CA SER A 311 -26.64 64.22 4.15
C SER A 311 -27.13 65.33 3.13
N HIS A 312 -27.45 64.88 1.91
CA HIS A 312 -27.90 65.91 0.86
C HIS A 312 -29.36 65.82 0.51
N GLN A 313 -30.18 64.91 1.01
CA GLN A 313 -31.62 64.84 0.70
C GLN A 313 -32.54 65.60 1.66
N GLY A 314 -32.03 66.09 2.80
CA GLY A 314 -32.81 66.86 3.79
C GLY A 314 -32.94 68.41 3.47
N MET A 315 -32.25 68.90 2.44
CA MET A 315 -32.19 70.35 2.20
C MET A 315 -33.01 70.81 1.01
N VAL A 316 -33.62 69.93 0.24
CA VAL A 316 -34.42 70.31 -0.98
C VAL A 316 -35.93 70.35 -0.67
N ASP A 317 -36.43 69.66 0.39
CA ASP A 317 -37.86 69.64 0.70
C ASP A 317 -38.36 70.83 1.56
N SER A 318 -37.47 71.70 2.05
CA SER A 318 -37.87 72.83 2.87
C SER A 318 -38.15 74.16 2.00
N GLN A 319 -37.89 74.14 0.69
CA GLN A 319 -38.12 75.27 -0.17
C GLN A 319 -39.44 75.24 -1.00
N ASN A 320 -40.13 74.08 -1.02
CA ASN A 320 -41.39 73.97 -1.80
C ASN A 320 -42.68 74.09 -0.96
N MET A 321 -42.60 74.52 0.30
CA MET A 321 -43.80 74.75 1.12
C MET A 321 -44.04 76.19 1.48
N ARG A 322 -43.52 77.14 0.65
CA ARG A 322 -43.89 78.59 0.69
C ARG A 322 -43.97 79.19 -0.72
N ALA A 323 -45.00 78.82 -1.46
CA ALA A 323 -45.54 79.58 -2.55
C ALA A 323 -47.02 79.17 -2.78
#